data_11ff4e7acebeba847f4f44b8b69a6a56
#
_entry.id   11ff4e7acebeba847f4f44b8b69a6a56
#
_cell.length_a   1.000
_cell.length_b   1.000
_cell.length_c   1.000
_cell.angle_alpha   90.00
_cell.angle_beta   90.00
_cell.angle_gamma   90.00
#
_symmetry.space_group_name_H-M   'P 1'
#
loop_
_entity.id
_entity.type
_entity.pdbx_description
1 polymer ?
#
loop_
_entity_poly.entity_id
_entity_poly.type
_entity_poly.pdbx_seq_one_letter_code
_entity_poly.pdbx_strand_id
1 'polypeptide(L)'
;MSGVRDLFFDEFYSELERVVGEIAARNEEDSKRSILAEEVKARWMHYAGDSEDRDGTLISVDGGIQQSDFAYGDFVAAGRAIALIHKPGEGRRMERKVRLYVGQVFEERDKGFIPGYVRMICEYDAAYAAARKVLDEGGQPVVLMDGSLYIGRFPYAVREYRHHPELLIDFFESITRLRMLARDNGFPLVGVAKDSSVFFLYMELLKGAVTKAGLGSLVKQLDEASSPLDLRGKMQSWGEVEWKQMEPWIEARPLCDPLLVKESTETAGYTSPLYLSPSIYYSDNDTMSLYRMVNKYLEEGMATRVKRAMRGFFSAPGVAAIYWKPVPKARPFRVDVLANLLGRPEAWNSHTRNMFLASNPNLEKVLNHLGHWFCNEVEYNIPLKQADTLAHFDRDLYHRKYEPFIVRRLEEAGLDVEGKRRDKRNLG
;
A
#
# COMPACT_ATOMS: atom_id res chain seq x y z
N MET A 1 -19.74 35.58 20.88
CA MET A 1 -18.42 35.15 20.36
C MET A 1 -18.25 35.82 19.01
N SER A 2 -17.49 36.93 18.93
CA SER A 2 -17.15 37.54 17.64
C SER A 2 -16.16 36.63 16.94
N GLY A 3 -16.63 35.96 15.90
CA GLY A 3 -15.72 35.18 15.05
C GLY A 3 -14.65 36.08 14.50
N VAL A 4 -13.40 35.78 14.80
CA VAL A 4 -12.26 36.39 14.10
C VAL A 4 -12.47 36.02 12.62
N ARG A 5 -12.81 37.04 11.80
CA ARG A 5 -12.94 36.86 10.35
C ARG A 5 -11.54 36.49 9.85
N ASP A 6 -11.40 35.36 9.18
CA ASP A 6 -10.15 35.01 8.54
C ASP A 6 -9.78 36.15 7.58
N LEU A 7 -8.63 36.78 7.80
CA LEU A 7 -8.19 37.95 7.04
C LEU A 7 -7.94 37.64 5.55
N PHE A 8 -7.77 36.38 5.21
CA PHE A 8 -7.46 35.92 3.84
C PHE A 8 -8.62 35.24 3.14
N PHE A 9 -9.83 35.25 3.72
CA PHE A 9 -10.95 34.50 3.17
C PHE A 9 -11.36 34.97 1.77
N ASP A 10 -11.39 36.28 1.53
CA ASP A 10 -11.82 36.85 0.25
C ASP A 10 -10.79 36.56 -0.87
N GLU A 11 -9.49 36.65 -0.55
CA GLU A 11 -8.40 36.26 -1.45
C GLU A 11 -8.41 34.78 -1.74
N PHE A 12 -8.61 33.95 -0.71
CA PHE A 12 -8.71 32.50 -0.86
C PHE A 12 -9.90 32.11 -1.77
N TYR A 13 -11.06 32.76 -1.57
CA TYR A 13 -12.25 32.50 -2.39
C TYR A 13 -12.03 32.91 -3.84
N SER A 14 -11.45 34.08 -4.09
CA SER A 14 -11.14 34.56 -5.44
C SER A 14 -10.16 33.63 -6.16
N GLU A 15 -9.14 33.15 -5.46
CA GLU A 15 -8.17 32.22 -6.03
C GLU A 15 -8.82 30.84 -6.30
N LEU A 16 -9.72 30.38 -5.42
CA LEU A 16 -10.48 29.14 -5.63
C LEU A 16 -11.34 29.21 -6.89
N GLU A 17 -12.10 30.31 -7.10
CA GLU A 17 -12.93 30.50 -8.29
C GLU A 17 -12.10 30.52 -9.58
N ARG A 18 -10.93 31.16 -9.55
CA ARG A 18 -9.99 31.16 -10.68
C ARG A 18 -9.54 29.74 -11.02
N VAL A 19 -9.10 28.97 -10.01
CA VAL A 19 -8.63 27.59 -10.20
C VAL A 19 -9.74 26.67 -10.66
N VAL A 20 -10.96 26.82 -10.10
CA VAL A 20 -12.14 26.03 -10.51
C VAL A 20 -12.48 26.31 -11.97
N GLY A 21 -12.42 27.59 -12.41
CA GLY A 21 -12.64 27.96 -13.82
C GLY A 21 -11.62 27.31 -14.76
N GLU A 22 -10.35 27.31 -14.40
CA GLU A 22 -9.30 26.66 -15.17
C GLU A 22 -9.48 25.12 -15.25
N ILE A 23 -9.90 24.50 -14.14
CA ILE A 23 -10.18 23.05 -14.11
C ILE A 23 -11.39 22.72 -14.97
N ALA A 24 -12.46 23.52 -14.91
CA ALA A 24 -13.67 23.31 -15.70
C ALA A 24 -13.36 23.39 -17.21
N ALA A 25 -12.61 24.40 -17.64
CA ALA A 25 -12.20 24.55 -19.03
C ALA A 25 -11.37 23.35 -19.53
N ARG A 26 -10.45 22.85 -18.70
CA ARG A 26 -9.66 21.64 -19.04
C ARG A 26 -10.54 20.40 -19.12
N ASN A 27 -11.51 20.24 -18.22
CA ASN A 27 -12.39 19.06 -18.19
C ASN A 27 -13.34 19.02 -19.43
N GLU A 28 -13.73 20.15 -20.01
CA GLU A 28 -14.52 20.17 -21.25
C GLU A 28 -13.71 19.66 -22.45
N GLU A 29 -12.40 19.92 -22.50
CA GLU A 29 -11.51 19.37 -23.52
C GLU A 29 -11.23 17.87 -23.33
N ASP A 30 -11.20 17.39 -22.08
CA ASP A 30 -10.80 16.03 -21.70
C ASP A 30 -11.96 15.02 -21.56
N SER A 31 -13.21 15.38 -21.93
CA SER A 31 -14.40 14.53 -21.76
C SER A 31 -14.40 13.23 -22.60
N LYS A 32 -13.28 12.88 -23.21
CA LYS A 32 -13.12 11.63 -23.94
C LYS A 32 -12.96 10.45 -23.01
N ARG A 33 -13.79 9.43 -23.24
CA ARG A 33 -13.67 8.12 -22.59
C ARG A 33 -12.26 7.56 -22.81
N SER A 34 -11.67 6.93 -21.77
CA SER A 34 -10.36 6.30 -21.88
C SER A 34 -10.32 5.31 -23.06
N ILE A 35 -9.22 5.34 -23.81
CA ILE A 35 -8.95 4.38 -24.89
C ILE A 35 -8.90 2.93 -24.40
N LEU A 36 -8.67 2.72 -23.10
CA LEU A 36 -8.59 1.41 -22.46
C LEU A 36 -9.93 0.91 -21.90
N ALA A 37 -11.03 1.65 -22.06
CA ALA A 37 -12.33 1.29 -21.48
C ALA A 37 -12.83 -0.10 -21.94
N GLU A 38 -12.67 -0.44 -23.21
CA GLU A 38 -13.08 -1.74 -23.74
C GLU A 38 -12.17 -2.89 -23.23
N GLU A 39 -10.90 -2.62 -22.99
CA GLU A 39 -9.98 -3.58 -22.39
C GLU A 39 -10.33 -3.87 -20.91
N VAL A 40 -10.81 -2.86 -20.18
CA VAL A 40 -11.34 -3.04 -18.81
C VAL A 40 -12.60 -3.91 -18.86
N LYS A 41 -13.56 -3.60 -19.73
CA LYS A 41 -14.80 -4.37 -19.87
C LYS A 41 -14.57 -5.83 -20.24
N ALA A 42 -13.60 -6.09 -21.10
CA ALA A 42 -13.24 -7.46 -21.49
C ALA A 42 -12.69 -8.29 -20.32
N ARG A 43 -12.29 -7.65 -19.22
CA ARG A 43 -11.75 -8.28 -18.01
C ARG A 43 -12.65 -8.10 -16.78
N TRP A 44 -13.85 -7.53 -16.99
CA TRP A 44 -14.81 -7.32 -15.94
C TRP A 44 -15.63 -8.56 -15.67
N MET A 45 -15.68 -8.99 -14.43
CA MET A 45 -16.46 -10.14 -13.96
C MET A 45 -17.58 -9.65 -13.07
N HIS A 46 -18.76 -10.23 -13.24
CA HIS A 46 -19.91 -9.88 -12.42
C HIS A 46 -19.72 -10.37 -10.99
N TYR A 47 -20.14 -9.54 -10.03
CA TYR A 47 -20.19 -9.89 -8.61
C TYR A 47 -21.65 -9.92 -8.15
N ALA A 48 -22.14 -11.08 -7.76
CA ALA A 48 -23.53 -11.26 -7.37
C ALA A 48 -23.82 -10.80 -5.95
N GLY A 49 -22.81 -10.73 -5.09
CA GLY A 49 -22.93 -10.18 -3.73
C GLY A 49 -23.68 -11.02 -2.70
N ASP A 50 -24.07 -12.23 -3.02
CA ASP A 50 -25.15 -12.94 -2.29
C ASP A 50 -24.76 -14.37 -1.85
N SER A 51 -23.57 -14.56 -1.33
CA SER A 51 -23.16 -15.86 -0.80
C SER A 51 -23.10 -15.86 0.72
N GLU A 52 -23.79 -16.83 1.35
CA GLU A 52 -23.68 -17.12 2.78
C GLU A 52 -22.37 -17.85 3.14
N ASP A 53 -21.58 -18.27 2.15
CA ASP A 53 -20.30 -18.99 2.34
C ASP A 53 -19.21 -18.04 2.87
N ARG A 54 -19.16 -17.94 4.19
CA ARG A 54 -18.28 -17.04 4.97
C ARG A 54 -17.62 -17.80 6.11
N ASP A 55 -17.04 -18.93 5.76
CA ASP A 55 -16.31 -19.73 6.73
C ASP A 55 -15.05 -19.02 7.21
N GLY A 56 -14.77 -19.14 8.49
CA GLY A 56 -13.55 -18.64 9.10
C GLY A 56 -13.73 -17.58 10.17
N THR A 57 -12.67 -17.35 10.90
CA THR A 57 -12.57 -16.28 11.92
C THR A 57 -11.96 -15.05 11.28
N LEU A 58 -12.74 -13.97 11.18
CA LEU A 58 -12.28 -12.73 10.59
C LEU A 58 -11.31 -12.01 11.54
N ILE A 59 -10.19 -11.56 11.00
CA ILE A 59 -9.19 -10.72 11.68
C ILE A 59 -9.06 -9.43 10.88
N SER A 60 -9.37 -8.29 11.49
CA SER A 60 -9.18 -6.97 10.89
C SER A 60 -8.02 -6.23 11.55
N VAL A 61 -7.11 -5.67 10.74
CA VAL A 61 -5.85 -5.12 11.20
C VAL A 61 -5.66 -3.71 10.67
N ASP A 62 -5.29 -2.80 11.58
CA ASP A 62 -4.85 -1.46 11.22
C ASP A 62 -3.81 -0.95 12.23
N GLY A 63 -3.08 0.11 11.82
CA GLY A 63 -2.03 0.71 12.62
C GLY A 63 -2.03 2.24 12.59
N GLY A 64 -1.51 2.82 13.67
CA GLY A 64 -1.30 4.25 13.82
C GLY A 64 0.17 4.58 14.06
N ILE A 65 0.56 5.79 13.72
CA ILE A 65 1.93 6.29 13.86
C ILE A 65 1.92 7.71 14.40
N GLN A 66 2.88 8.00 15.28
CA GLN A 66 3.25 9.37 15.67
C GLN A 66 4.76 9.54 15.59
N GLN A 67 5.19 10.78 15.41
CA GLN A 67 6.58 11.12 15.27
C GLN A 67 6.89 12.41 16.07
N SER A 68 8.04 12.43 16.73
CA SER A 68 8.64 13.62 17.31
C SER A 68 9.99 13.88 16.67
N ASP A 69 10.20 15.12 16.22
CA ASP A 69 11.47 15.59 15.67
C ASP A 69 12.18 16.48 16.67
N PHE A 70 13.46 16.24 16.89
CA PHE A 70 14.31 17.02 17.77
C PHE A 70 15.23 17.99 17.01
N ALA A 71 15.88 18.90 17.74
CA ALA A 71 16.60 20.03 17.16
C ALA A 71 17.78 19.63 16.27
N TYR A 72 18.47 18.55 16.60
CA TYR A 72 19.73 18.16 15.95
C TYR A 72 19.59 17.03 14.95
N GLY A 73 18.37 16.79 14.44
CA GLY A 73 18.11 15.77 13.44
C GLY A 73 17.70 14.41 14.01
N ASP A 74 17.75 14.25 15.32
CA ASP A 74 17.18 13.10 16.00
C ASP A 74 15.66 13.09 15.87
N PHE A 75 15.08 11.90 15.85
CA PHE A 75 13.63 11.74 15.85
C PHE A 75 13.22 10.43 16.52
N VAL A 76 11.98 10.39 16.96
CA VAL A 76 11.32 9.19 17.43
C VAL A 76 10.10 8.90 16.59
N ALA A 77 9.99 7.69 16.06
CA ALA A 77 8.78 7.19 15.47
C ALA A 77 8.13 6.16 16.39
N ALA A 78 6.87 6.39 16.78
CA ALA A 78 6.10 5.52 17.64
C ALA A 78 4.97 4.87 16.84
N GLY A 79 5.16 3.61 16.43
CA GLY A 79 4.15 2.81 15.73
C GLY A 79 3.34 1.96 16.70
N ARG A 80 2.05 1.81 16.42
CA ARG A 80 1.18 0.85 17.09
C ARG A 80 0.25 0.19 16.10
N ALA A 81 -0.22 -1.01 16.41
CA ALA A 81 -1.22 -1.71 15.61
C ALA A 81 -2.12 -2.57 16.48
N ILE A 82 -3.30 -2.83 15.95
CA ILE A 82 -4.29 -3.71 16.54
C ILE A 82 -4.77 -4.72 15.50
N ALA A 83 -4.94 -5.97 15.92
CA ALA A 83 -5.63 -6.99 15.16
C ALA A 83 -6.85 -7.43 15.97
N LEU A 84 -8.05 -7.14 15.46
CA LEU A 84 -9.33 -7.54 16.08
C LEU A 84 -9.75 -8.89 15.53
N ILE A 85 -10.02 -9.84 16.43
CA ILE A 85 -10.49 -11.18 16.11
C ILE A 85 -12.00 -11.20 16.30
N HIS A 86 -12.74 -11.40 15.18
CA HIS A 86 -14.19 -11.46 15.15
C HIS A 86 -14.64 -12.91 14.98
N LYS A 87 -15.13 -13.51 16.04
CA LYS A 87 -15.70 -14.85 16.02
C LYS A 87 -17.17 -14.78 16.41
N PRO A 88 -18.09 -15.33 15.61
CA PRO A 88 -19.52 -15.31 15.93
C PRO A 88 -19.78 -15.92 17.30
N GLY A 89 -20.61 -15.24 18.11
CA GLY A 89 -20.98 -15.72 19.45
C GLY A 89 -19.95 -15.53 20.55
N GLU A 90 -18.73 -15.08 20.24
CA GLU A 90 -17.69 -14.77 21.24
C GLU A 90 -17.50 -13.26 21.44
N GLY A 91 -17.01 -12.88 22.63
CA GLY A 91 -16.60 -11.49 22.88
C GLY A 91 -15.43 -11.09 22.01
N ARG A 92 -15.29 -9.77 21.77
CA ARG A 92 -14.20 -9.22 20.96
C ARG A 92 -12.86 -9.51 21.61
N ARG A 93 -11.98 -10.15 20.86
CA ARG A 93 -10.58 -10.41 21.22
C ARG A 93 -9.66 -9.57 20.36
N MET A 94 -8.46 -9.25 20.86
CA MET A 94 -7.52 -8.41 20.13
C MET A 94 -6.08 -8.76 20.45
N GLU A 95 -5.22 -8.60 19.44
CA GLU A 95 -3.76 -8.57 19.60
C GLU A 95 -3.25 -7.15 19.36
N ARG A 96 -2.27 -6.71 20.12
CA ARG A 96 -1.73 -5.34 20.07
C ARG A 96 -0.22 -5.37 19.93
N LYS A 97 0.33 -4.51 19.11
CA LYS A 97 1.77 -4.32 18.97
C LYS A 97 2.11 -2.83 19.06
N VAL A 98 3.23 -2.55 19.68
CA VAL A 98 3.82 -1.21 19.76
C VAL A 98 5.30 -1.33 19.46
N ARG A 99 5.82 -0.38 18.68
CA ARG A 99 7.25 -0.28 18.40
C ARG A 99 7.68 1.17 18.43
N LEU A 100 8.84 1.40 19.04
CA LEU A 100 9.54 2.69 18.97
C LEU A 100 10.78 2.52 18.11
N TYR A 101 11.01 3.52 17.28
CA TYR A 101 12.27 3.70 16.58
C TYR A 101 12.85 5.05 16.96
N VAL A 102 14.10 5.06 17.38
CA VAL A 102 14.85 6.27 17.73
C VAL A 102 16.06 6.32 16.80
N GLY A 103 16.26 7.41 16.11
CA GLY A 103 17.36 7.53 15.18
C GLY A 103 17.67 8.97 14.79
N GLN A 104 18.83 9.13 14.11
CA GLN A 104 19.19 10.35 13.41
C GLN A 104 18.94 10.13 11.93
N VAL A 105 18.30 11.10 11.29
CA VAL A 105 18.06 11.07 9.85
C VAL A 105 18.59 12.36 9.25
N PHE A 106 19.54 12.21 8.36
CA PHE A 106 20.22 13.33 7.71
C PHE A 106 19.46 13.82 6.46
N GLU A 107 18.68 12.95 5.83
CA GLU A 107 17.86 13.27 4.67
C GLU A 107 16.38 13.40 5.07
N GLU A 108 15.79 14.59 4.85
CA GLU A 108 14.39 14.89 5.20
C GLU A 108 13.41 13.90 4.53
N ARG A 109 13.74 13.42 3.32
CA ARG A 109 12.96 12.41 2.62
C ARG A 109 12.81 11.11 3.41
N ASP A 110 13.86 10.66 4.07
CA ASP A 110 13.87 9.38 4.77
C ASP A 110 13.09 9.44 6.08
N LYS A 111 13.02 10.62 6.73
CA LYS A 111 12.13 10.88 7.87
C LYS A 111 10.66 10.61 7.53
N GLY A 112 10.24 10.90 6.29
CA GLY A 112 8.87 10.67 5.84
C GLY A 112 8.53 9.18 5.66
N PHE A 113 9.50 8.30 5.45
CA PHE A 113 9.26 6.88 5.17
C PHE A 113 9.41 5.96 6.39
N ILE A 114 10.40 6.22 7.25
CA ILE A 114 10.70 5.35 8.40
C ILE A 114 9.48 5.14 9.31
N PRO A 115 8.70 6.18 9.68
CA PRO A 115 7.50 5.97 10.49
C PRO A 115 6.52 4.99 9.87
N GLY A 116 6.31 5.06 8.55
CA GLY A 116 5.46 4.12 7.81
C GLY A 116 5.94 2.68 7.92
N TYR A 117 7.26 2.43 7.87
CA TYR A 117 7.81 1.09 8.06
C TYR A 117 7.64 0.58 9.48
N VAL A 118 7.82 1.44 10.49
CA VAL A 118 7.59 1.10 11.90
C VAL A 118 6.13 0.68 12.13
N ARG A 119 5.18 1.42 11.54
CA ARG A 119 3.76 1.07 11.56
C ARG A 119 3.50 -0.28 10.90
N MET A 120 4.01 -0.49 9.67
CA MET A 120 3.83 -1.75 8.94
C MET A 120 4.36 -2.97 9.72
N ILE A 121 5.52 -2.86 10.36
CA ILE A 121 6.04 -3.93 11.22
C ILE A 121 5.02 -4.27 12.32
N CYS A 122 4.45 -3.26 13.00
CA CYS A 122 3.43 -3.48 14.03
C CYS A 122 2.17 -4.17 13.47
N GLU A 123 1.69 -3.73 12.30
CA GLU A 123 0.52 -4.30 11.63
C GLU A 123 0.73 -5.78 11.29
N TYR A 124 1.85 -6.11 10.63
CA TYR A 124 2.16 -7.50 10.26
C TYR A 124 2.41 -8.38 11.48
N ASP A 125 3.06 -7.88 12.53
CA ASP A 125 3.27 -8.61 13.78
C ASP A 125 1.97 -8.84 14.56
N ALA A 126 1.05 -7.88 14.58
CA ALA A 126 -0.27 -8.02 15.20
C ALA A 126 -1.12 -9.05 14.43
N ALA A 127 -1.14 -8.94 13.10
CA ALA A 127 -1.82 -9.88 12.22
C ALA A 127 -1.30 -11.31 12.38
N TYR A 128 0.03 -11.48 12.41
CA TYR A 128 0.66 -12.78 12.64
C TYR A 128 0.27 -13.39 13.99
N ALA A 129 0.33 -12.61 15.07
CA ALA A 129 -0.03 -13.08 16.40
C ALA A 129 -1.51 -13.51 16.48
N ALA A 130 -2.40 -12.71 15.89
CA ALA A 130 -3.84 -13.02 15.85
C ALA A 130 -4.13 -14.27 15.01
N ALA A 131 -3.53 -14.38 13.82
CA ALA A 131 -3.71 -15.54 12.93
C ALA A 131 -3.19 -16.83 13.61
N ARG A 132 -2.00 -16.79 14.23
CA ARG A 132 -1.46 -17.92 14.99
C ARG A 132 -2.42 -18.38 16.08
N LYS A 133 -2.95 -17.43 16.87
CA LYS A 133 -3.89 -17.74 17.94
C LYS A 133 -5.15 -18.44 17.43
N VAL A 134 -5.71 -17.97 16.31
CA VAL A 134 -6.87 -18.62 15.70
C VAL A 134 -6.53 -20.03 15.21
N LEU A 135 -5.36 -20.23 14.59
CA LEU A 135 -4.90 -21.54 14.14
C LEU A 135 -4.65 -22.49 15.31
N ASP A 136 -4.01 -22.02 16.38
CA ASP A 136 -3.72 -22.83 17.59
C ASP A 136 -5.01 -23.26 18.31
N GLU A 137 -6.11 -22.52 18.13
CA GLU A 137 -7.47 -22.86 18.59
C GLU A 137 -8.23 -23.78 17.60
N GLY A 138 -7.60 -24.21 16.51
CA GLY A 138 -8.22 -25.08 15.48
C GLY A 138 -9.16 -24.30 14.53
N GLY A 139 -9.18 -22.98 14.57
CA GLY A 139 -9.96 -22.12 13.66
C GLY A 139 -9.23 -21.84 12.34
N GLN A 140 -9.97 -21.36 11.35
CA GLN A 140 -9.44 -20.91 10.07
C GLN A 140 -9.47 -19.38 10.01
N PRO A 141 -8.32 -18.68 9.99
CA PRO A 141 -8.33 -17.22 9.93
C PRO A 141 -8.65 -16.68 8.53
N VAL A 142 -9.29 -15.51 8.47
CA VAL A 142 -9.37 -14.64 7.29
C VAL A 142 -8.82 -13.29 7.70
N VAL A 143 -7.67 -12.90 7.18
CA VAL A 143 -6.96 -11.69 7.63
C VAL A 143 -7.19 -10.54 6.65
N LEU A 144 -7.78 -9.45 7.13
CA LEU A 144 -7.95 -8.20 6.40
C LEU A 144 -6.99 -7.13 6.95
N MET A 145 -6.13 -6.59 6.09
CA MET A 145 -5.23 -5.47 6.38
C MET A 145 -5.82 -4.19 5.79
N ASP A 146 -5.86 -3.08 6.54
CA ASP A 146 -6.18 -1.77 5.96
C ASP A 146 -4.98 -1.26 5.18
N GLY A 147 -5.07 -1.32 3.86
CA GLY A 147 -4.01 -0.95 2.93
C GLY A 147 -3.59 -2.06 1.97
N SER A 148 -2.59 -1.75 1.16
CA SER A 148 -2.06 -2.65 0.14
C SER A 148 -1.11 -3.70 0.73
N LEU A 149 -1.22 -4.95 0.26
CA LEU A 149 -0.20 -5.97 0.51
C LEU A 149 1.01 -5.81 -0.42
N TYR A 150 0.84 -5.13 -1.56
CA TYR A 150 1.94 -4.87 -2.48
C TYR A 150 2.81 -3.73 -1.95
N ILE A 151 4.07 -4.03 -1.74
CA ILE A 151 5.05 -3.07 -1.25
C ILE A 151 5.81 -2.50 -2.44
N GLY A 152 5.35 -1.37 -2.93
CA GLY A 152 5.98 -0.68 -4.06
C GLY A 152 7.21 0.15 -3.69
N ARG A 153 7.40 0.44 -2.40
CA ARG A 153 8.56 1.16 -1.90
C ARG A 153 9.19 0.37 -0.78
N PHE A 154 10.42 -0.04 -0.99
CA PHE A 154 11.22 -0.67 0.04
C PHE A 154 12.05 0.39 0.77
N PRO A 155 12.54 0.09 1.97
CA PRO A 155 13.49 0.95 2.66
C PRO A 155 14.83 0.99 1.91
N TYR A 156 14.92 1.85 0.89
CA TYR A 156 16.12 2.02 0.05
C TYR A 156 17.25 2.75 0.75
N ALA A 157 16.96 3.51 1.76
CA ALA A 157 17.91 4.32 2.47
C ALA A 157 18.82 3.45 3.36
N VAL A 158 19.52 2.50 2.75
CA VAL A 158 20.48 1.64 3.47
C VAL A 158 21.50 2.49 4.24
N ARG A 159 21.79 3.70 3.77
CA ARG A 159 22.67 4.64 4.48
C ARG A 159 22.16 4.97 5.87
N GLU A 160 20.86 5.27 5.97
CA GLU A 160 20.22 5.60 7.24
C GLU A 160 20.12 4.39 8.16
N TYR A 161 19.94 3.20 7.60
CA TYR A 161 19.84 1.96 8.37
C TYR A 161 21.19 1.38 8.82
N ARG A 162 22.34 1.95 8.41
CA ARG A 162 23.65 1.47 8.88
C ARG A 162 23.81 1.50 10.40
N HIS A 163 23.09 2.40 11.07
CA HIS A 163 23.07 2.51 12.53
C HIS A 163 21.97 1.66 13.19
N HIS A 164 20.93 1.28 12.42
CA HIS A 164 19.77 0.53 12.89
C HIS A 164 19.33 -0.52 11.86
N PRO A 165 20.23 -1.42 11.42
CA PRO A 165 19.94 -2.41 10.38
C PRO A 165 18.88 -3.43 10.81
N GLU A 166 18.63 -3.58 12.12
CA GLU A 166 17.58 -4.41 12.68
C GLU A 166 16.19 -4.00 12.17
N LEU A 167 15.96 -2.70 11.92
CA LEU A 167 14.68 -2.24 11.37
C LEU A 167 14.41 -2.83 9.97
N LEU A 168 15.47 -2.96 9.14
CA LEU A 168 15.36 -3.64 7.83
C LEU A 168 15.04 -5.12 8.00
N ILE A 169 15.71 -5.80 8.91
CA ILE A 169 15.47 -7.22 9.18
C ILE A 169 14.04 -7.41 9.63
N ASP A 170 13.61 -6.65 10.63
CA ASP A 170 12.26 -6.75 11.18
C ASP A 170 11.18 -6.45 10.15
N PHE A 171 11.41 -5.45 9.27
CA PHE A 171 10.49 -5.14 8.18
C PHE A 171 10.28 -6.33 7.25
N PHE A 172 11.37 -6.91 6.74
CA PHE A 172 11.26 -8.04 5.83
C PHE A 172 10.75 -9.30 6.51
N GLU A 173 11.20 -9.59 7.74
CA GLU A 173 10.81 -10.79 8.46
C GLU A 173 9.35 -10.75 8.93
N SER A 174 8.82 -9.61 9.40
CA SER A 174 7.43 -9.49 9.82
C SER A 174 6.48 -9.81 8.66
N ILE A 175 6.75 -9.24 7.49
CA ILE A 175 5.94 -9.47 6.29
C ILE A 175 6.06 -10.93 5.83
N THR A 176 7.29 -11.43 5.76
CA THR A 176 7.57 -12.81 5.35
C THR A 176 6.84 -13.82 6.22
N ARG A 177 6.94 -13.66 7.55
CA ARG A 177 6.30 -14.58 8.50
C ARG A 177 4.79 -14.69 8.29
N LEU A 178 4.10 -13.57 8.11
CA LEU A 178 2.66 -13.59 7.89
C LEU A 178 2.30 -14.20 6.54
N ARG A 179 3.00 -13.83 5.45
CA ARG A 179 2.74 -14.38 4.11
C ARG A 179 2.99 -15.88 4.06
N MET A 180 4.09 -16.35 4.67
CA MET A 180 4.39 -17.78 4.75
C MET A 180 3.36 -18.52 5.60
N LEU A 181 2.95 -17.96 6.74
CA LEU A 181 1.90 -18.54 7.57
C LEU A 181 0.58 -18.69 6.79
N ALA A 182 0.20 -17.67 6.02
CA ALA A 182 -1.01 -17.71 5.20
C ALA A 182 -0.92 -18.77 4.10
N ARG A 183 0.23 -18.88 3.42
CA ARG A 183 0.46 -19.90 2.41
C ARG A 183 0.41 -21.31 3.00
N ASP A 184 1.15 -21.52 4.09
CA ASP A 184 1.37 -22.86 4.65
C ASP A 184 0.10 -23.43 5.30
N ASN A 185 -0.83 -22.55 5.73
CA ASN A 185 -2.13 -22.93 6.31
C ASN A 185 -3.33 -22.68 5.38
N GLY A 186 -3.10 -22.17 4.18
CA GLY A 186 -4.14 -21.99 3.15
C GLY A 186 -5.20 -20.94 3.48
N PHE A 187 -4.94 -19.98 4.38
CA PHE A 187 -5.92 -18.96 4.71
C PHE A 187 -5.75 -17.67 3.89
N PRO A 188 -6.86 -16.94 3.63
CA PRO A 188 -6.82 -15.67 2.94
C PRO A 188 -6.10 -14.57 3.75
N LEU A 189 -5.07 -13.96 3.14
CA LEU A 189 -4.49 -12.70 3.57
C LEU A 189 -4.83 -11.65 2.51
N VAL A 190 -5.55 -10.61 2.92
CA VAL A 190 -6.20 -9.64 2.04
C VAL A 190 -5.82 -8.23 2.46
N GLY A 191 -5.41 -7.40 1.52
CA GLY A 191 -5.22 -5.96 1.70
C GLY A 191 -6.35 -5.19 1.02
N VAL A 192 -6.91 -4.19 1.68
CA VAL A 192 -7.97 -3.34 1.11
C VAL A 192 -7.47 -1.90 1.07
N ALA A 193 -7.19 -1.39 -0.13
CA ALA A 193 -6.75 -0.02 -0.34
C ALA A 193 -7.89 0.83 -0.91
N LYS A 194 -8.40 1.73 -0.07
CA LYS A 194 -9.55 2.62 -0.38
C LYS A 194 -9.19 3.77 -1.30
N ASP A 195 -7.98 4.32 -1.16
CA ASP A 195 -7.53 5.53 -1.89
C ASP A 195 -6.28 5.21 -2.74
N SER A 196 -6.42 4.26 -3.66
CA SER A 196 -5.34 3.88 -4.56
C SER A 196 -5.26 4.81 -5.77
N SER A 197 -4.06 5.33 -6.06
CA SER A 197 -3.78 6.18 -7.23
C SER A 197 -2.73 5.55 -8.16
N VAL A 198 -2.62 4.22 -8.16
CA VAL A 198 -1.65 3.46 -8.97
C VAL A 198 -2.13 3.26 -10.40
N PHE A 199 -1.21 2.81 -11.26
CA PHE A 199 -1.43 2.59 -12.69
C PHE A 199 -1.01 1.18 -13.14
N PHE A 200 -1.09 0.18 -12.28
CA PHE A 200 -0.67 -1.18 -12.62
C PHE A 200 -1.58 -1.81 -13.68
N LEU A 201 -2.90 -1.70 -13.46
CA LEU A 201 -3.91 -2.17 -14.42
C LEU A 201 -3.83 -1.37 -15.72
N TYR A 202 -3.77 -0.04 -15.63
CA TYR A 202 -3.63 0.84 -16.79
C TYR A 202 -2.45 0.41 -17.68
N MET A 203 -1.27 0.30 -17.09
CA MET A 203 -0.04 -0.04 -17.84
C MET A 203 -0.12 -1.43 -18.48
N GLU A 204 -0.72 -2.41 -17.79
CA GLU A 204 -0.85 -3.76 -18.33
C GLU A 204 -1.90 -3.85 -19.44
N LEU A 205 -2.99 -3.10 -19.34
CA LEU A 205 -3.99 -2.99 -20.41
C LEU A 205 -3.41 -2.27 -21.61
N LEU A 206 -2.63 -1.21 -21.40
CA LEU A 206 -1.94 -0.48 -22.47
C LEU A 206 -1.00 -1.39 -23.26
N LYS A 207 -0.19 -2.22 -22.59
CA LYS A 207 0.67 -3.22 -23.24
C LYS A 207 -0.14 -4.19 -24.10
N GLY A 208 -1.26 -4.68 -23.55
CA GLY A 208 -2.17 -5.57 -24.29
C GLY A 208 -2.76 -4.92 -25.54
N ALA A 209 -3.22 -3.68 -25.43
CA ALA A 209 -3.80 -2.92 -26.53
C ALA A 209 -2.77 -2.62 -27.64
N VAL A 210 -1.58 -2.16 -27.26
CA VAL A 210 -0.47 -1.90 -28.18
C VAL A 210 -0.02 -3.19 -28.89
N THR A 211 0.01 -4.31 -28.18
CA THR A 211 0.32 -5.61 -28.78
C THR A 211 -0.73 -6.03 -29.81
N LYS A 212 -2.02 -5.89 -29.50
CA LYS A 212 -3.12 -6.17 -30.43
C LYS A 212 -3.09 -5.30 -31.68
N ALA A 213 -2.60 -4.06 -31.55
CA ALA A 213 -2.39 -3.16 -32.67
C ALA A 213 -1.16 -3.47 -33.53
N GLY A 214 -0.46 -4.56 -33.26
CA GLY A 214 0.73 -4.98 -34.04
C GLY A 214 2.03 -4.30 -33.61
N LEU A 215 2.02 -3.52 -32.51
CA LEU A 215 3.16 -2.75 -32.00
C LEU A 215 3.90 -3.50 -30.86
N GLY A 216 3.90 -4.83 -30.88
CA GLY A 216 4.51 -5.66 -29.84
C GLY A 216 6.01 -5.40 -29.58
N SER A 217 6.73 -4.82 -30.56
CA SER A 217 8.10 -4.39 -30.40
C SER A 217 8.29 -3.32 -29.30
N LEU A 218 7.25 -2.52 -29.03
CA LEU A 218 7.28 -1.46 -28.02
C LEU A 218 7.01 -1.94 -26.60
N VAL A 219 6.59 -3.21 -26.40
CA VAL A 219 6.24 -3.76 -25.08
C VAL A 219 7.43 -3.72 -24.13
N LYS A 220 8.64 -3.92 -24.63
CA LYS A 220 9.84 -3.84 -23.80
C LYS A 220 10.04 -2.45 -23.20
N GLN A 221 9.83 -1.40 -23.98
CA GLN A 221 9.91 -0.02 -23.52
C GLN A 221 8.78 0.30 -22.52
N LEU A 222 7.57 -0.25 -22.74
CA LEU A 222 6.45 -0.12 -21.82
C LEU A 222 6.71 -0.86 -20.48
N ASP A 223 7.43 -1.98 -20.50
CA ASP A 223 7.83 -2.71 -19.29
C ASP A 223 8.79 -1.90 -18.40
N GLU A 224 9.55 -0.98 -18.98
CA GLU A 224 10.44 -0.10 -18.25
C GLU A 224 9.72 1.06 -17.55
N ALA A 225 8.47 1.35 -17.90
CA ALA A 225 7.70 2.45 -17.34
C ALA A 225 6.80 1.99 -16.19
N SER A 226 6.86 2.72 -15.09
CA SER A 226 6.06 2.43 -13.87
C SER A 226 4.70 3.15 -13.87
N SER A 227 4.51 4.13 -14.74
CA SER A 227 3.29 4.94 -14.84
C SER A 227 3.21 5.65 -16.20
N PRO A 228 2.04 6.15 -16.61
CA PRO A 228 1.92 6.96 -17.83
C PRO A 228 2.80 8.22 -17.84
N LEU A 229 3.03 8.83 -16.68
CA LEU A 229 3.91 9.99 -16.56
C LEU A 229 5.39 9.60 -16.77
N ASP A 230 5.82 8.49 -16.17
CA ASP A 230 7.16 7.93 -16.36
C ASP A 230 7.36 7.50 -17.83
N LEU A 231 6.34 6.91 -18.45
CA LEU A 231 6.34 6.56 -19.86
C LEU A 231 6.58 7.80 -20.75
N ARG A 232 5.84 8.89 -20.53
CA ARG A 232 6.05 10.15 -21.27
C ARG A 232 7.46 10.69 -21.14
N GLY A 233 8.04 10.65 -19.94
CA GLY A 233 9.41 11.06 -19.70
C GLY A 233 10.42 10.21 -20.49
N LYS A 234 10.24 8.90 -20.50
CA LYS A 234 11.11 7.96 -21.24
C LYS A 234 10.96 8.08 -22.76
N MET A 235 9.75 8.30 -23.26
CA MET A 235 9.48 8.49 -24.67
C MET A 235 10.28 9.65 -25.30
N GLN A 236 10.68 10.64 -24.51
CA GLN A 236 11.53 11.74 -25.02
C GLN A 236 12.88 11.24 -25.56
N SER A 237 13.34 10.07 -25.11
CA SER A 237 14.57 9.43 -25.60
C SER A 237 14.35 8.41 -26.71
N TRP A 238 13.12 8.18 -27.15
CA TRP A 238 12.78 7.23 -28.22
C TRP A 238 13.05 7.82 -29.58
N GLY A 239 13.19 6.94 -30.60
CA GLY A 239 13.27 7.38 -31.98
C GLY A 239 11.94 7.99 -32.46
N GLU A 240 12.01 8.79 -33.52
CA GLU A 240 10.81 9.48 -34.08
C GLU A 240 9.73 8.48 -34.54
N VAL A 241 10.12 7.31 -35.02
CA VAL A 241 9.20 6.25 -35.48
C VAL A 241 8.42 5.67 -34.30
N GLU A 242 9.11 5.27 -33.22
CA GLU A 242 8.51 4.71 -32.02
C GLU A 242 7.60 5.74 -31.34
N TRP A 243 8.04 6.99 -31.30
CA TRP A 243 7.23 8.09 -30.77
C TRP A 243 5.91 8.22 -31.54
N LYS A 244 5.94 8.35 -32.85
CA LYS A 244 4.74 8.49 -33.70
C LYS A 244 3.80 7.29 -33.59
N GLN A 245 4.33 6.09 -33.39
CA GLN A 245 3.52 4.89 -33.19
C GLN A 245 2.84 4.86 -31.83
N MET A 246 3.49 5.42 -30.79
CA MET A 246 2.97 5.45 -29.43
C MET A 246 2.04 6.64 -29.15
N GLU A 247 2.18 7.75 -29.88
CA GLU A 247 1.43 8.98 -29.65
C GLU A 247 -0.09 8.78 -29.55
N PRO A 248 -0.77 7.97 -30.42
CA PRO A 248 -2.20 7.72 -30.32
C PRO A 248 -2.64 7.01 -29.04
N TRP A 249 -1.71 6.35 -28.33
CA TRP A 249 -1.95 5.60 -27.12
C TRP A 249 -1.67 6.39 -25.84
N ILE A 250 -1.18 7.63 -25.96
CA ILE A 250 -0.88 8.50 -24.83
C ILE A 250 -2.05 9.42 -24.56
N GLU A 251 -2.80 9.11 -23.53
CA GLU A 251 -3.87 9.98 -23.06
C GLU A 251 -3.32 11.26 -22.44
N ALA A 252 -3.93 12.40 -22.74
CA ALA A 252 -3.58 13.68 -22.14
C ALA A 252 -3.70 13.62 -20.60
N ARG A 253 -4.73 12.95 -20.12
CA ARG A 253 -5.02 12.73 -18.70
C ARG A 253 -5.28 11.24 -18.44
N PRO A 254 -4.24 10.45 -18.19
CA PRO A 254 -4.41 9.04 -17.88
C PRO A 254 -5.15 8.88 -16.55
N LEU A 255 -6.13 7.98 -16.51
CA LEU A 255 -6.88 7.68 -15.31
C LEU A 255 -6.12 6.66 -14.45
N CYS A 256 -6.02 6.91 -13.15
CA CYS A 256 -5.53 5.87 -12.22
C CYS A 256 -6.49 4.66 -12.22
N ASP A 257 -5.98 3.51 -11.84
CA ASP A 257 -6.71 2.24 -11.96
C ASP A 257 -8.14 2.26 -11.41
N PRO A 258 -8.41 2.73 -10.17
CA PRO A 258 -9.79 2.78 -9.66
C PRO A 258 -10.69 3.70 -10.48
N LEU A 259 -10.16 4.84 -10.95
CA LEU A 259 -10.94 5.77 -11.75
C LEU A 259 -11.19 5.21 -13.16
N LEU A 260 -10.19 4.58 -13.77
CA LEU A 260 -10.33 3.87 -15.04
C LEU A 260 -11.44 2.81 -14.97
N VAL A 261 -11.44 1.99 -13.92
CA VAL A 261 -12.48 0.97 -13.72
C VAL A 261 -13.85 1.62 -13.49
N LYS A 262 -13.93 2.67 -12.67
CA LYS A 262 -15.18 3.40 -12.40
C LYS A 262 -15.81 3.92 -13.68
N GLU A 263 -15.03 4.58 -14.52
CA GLU A 263 -15.51 5.20 -15.77
C GLU A 263 -15.80 4.16 -16.89
N SER A 264 -15.25 2.95 -16.78
CA SER A 264 -15.41 1.90 -17.77
C SER A 264 -16.52 0.90 -17.46
N THR A 265 -17.04 0.85 -16.20
CA THR A 265 -17.99 -0.17 -15.74
C THR A 265 -19.23 0.43 -15.09
N GLU A 266 -20.40 -0.11 -15.40
CA GLU A 266 -21.69 0.35 -14.86
C GLU A 266 -22.25 -0.54 -13.75
N THR A 267 -21.84 -1.81 -13.72
CA THR A 267 -22.36 -2.83 -12.78
C THR A 267 -21.44 -3.07 -11.60
N ALA A 268 -21.94 -3.74 -10.56
CA ALA A 268 -21.11 -4.37 -9.54
C ALA A 268 -20.25 -5.47 -10.18
N GLY A 269 -19.02 -5.62 -9.70
CA GLY A 269 -18.12 -6.59 -10.30
C GLY A 269 -16.68 -6.41 -9.82
N TYR A 270 -15.78 -7.12 -10.47
CA TYR A 270 -14.35 -7.04 -10.21
C TYR A 270 -13.54 -7.34 -11.47
N THR A 271 -12.31 -6.83 -11.53
CA THR A 271 -11.39 -7.11 -12.63
C THR A 271 -10.77 -8.48 -12.50
N SER A 272 -10.34 -9.09 -13.61
CA SER A 272 -9.42 -10.23 -13.55
C SER A 272 -8.25 -9.92 -12.64
N PRO A 273 -7.83 -10.84 -11.76
CA PRO A 273 -6.69 -10.61 -10.88
C PRO A 273 -5.42 -10.33 -11.67
N LEU A 274 -4.73 -9.27 -11.29
CA LEU A 274 -3.45 -8.88 -11.88
C LEU A 274 -2.32 -9.24 -10.91
N TYR A 275 -1.54 -10.27 -11.24
CA TYR A 275 -0.31 -10.57 -10.52
C TYR A 275 0.68 -9.43 -10.69
N LEU A 276 1.16 -8.90 -9.58
CA LEU A 276 2.13 -7.82 -9.54
C LEU A 276 3.52 -8.43 -9.31
N SER A 277 4.36 -8.36 -10.33
CA SER A 277 5.77 -8.72 -10.18
C SER A 277 6.47 -7.82 -9.18
N PRO A 278 7.56 -8.25 -8.56
CA PRO A 278 8.45 -7.33 -7.87
C PRO A 278 8.82 -6.21 -8.86
N SER A 279 8.74 -4.96 -8.42
CA SER A 279 9.03 -3.80 -9.29
C SER A 279 10.25 -4.07 -10.17
N ILE A 280 10.28 -3.52 -11.41
CA ILE A 280 11.46 -3.58 -12.31
C ILE A 280 12.77 -3.17 -11.64
N TYR A 281 12.70 -2.39 -10.57
CA TYR A 281 13.85 -2.10 -9.69
C TYR A 281 14.39 -3.33 -8.96
N TYR A 282 13.67 -4.47 -8.99
CA TYR A 282 14.04 -5.78 -8.44
C TYR A 282 14.24 -6.87 -9.50
N SER A 283 14.31 -6.50 -10.80
CA SER A 283 14.89 -7.39 -11.80
C SER A 283 16.30 -7.80 -11.35
N ASP A 284 16.80 -8.92 -11.80
CA ASP A 284 18.07 -9.52 -11.34
C ASP A 284 19.23 -8.53 -11.16
N ASN A 285 19.26 -7.45 -11.96
CA ASN A 285 20.27 -6.40 -11.84
C ASN A 285 20.08 -5.50 -10.60
N ASP A 286 18.86 -5.27 -10.15
CA ASP A 286 18.57 -4.37 -9.03
C ASP A 286 18.53 -5.09 -7.70
N THR A 287 18.13 -6.36 -7.65
CA THR A 287 18.39 -7.21 -6.50
C THR A 287 19.89 -7.23 -6.21
N MET A 288 20.73 -7.29 -7.24
CA MET A 288 22.19 -7.14 -7.09
C MET A 288 22.61 -5.74 -6.65
N SER A 289 21.94 -4.66 -7.09
CA SER A 289 22.25 -3.30 -6.65
C SER A 289 21.89 -3.10 -5.17
N LEU A 290 20.76 -3.61 -4.73
CA LEU A 290 20.36 -3.58 -3.33
C LEU A 290 21.32 -4.40 -2.45
N TYR A 291 21.73 -5.58 -2.88
CA TYR A 291 22.77 -6.38 -2.21
C TYR A 291 24.13 -5.68 -2.18
N ARG A 292 24.51 -4.99 -3.25
CA ARG A 292 25.74 -4.18 -3.26
C ARG A 292 25.67 -3.03 -2.26
N MET A 293 24.53 -2.36 -2.16
CA MET A 293 24.33 -1.29 -1.18
C MET A 293 24.43 -1.83 0.25
N VAL A 294 23.79 -2.96 0.53
CA VAL A 294 23.88 -3.62 1.84
C VAL A 294 25.35 -3.95 2.17
N ASN A 295 26.09 -4.56 1.24
CA ASN A 295 27.51 -4.86 1.44
C ASN A 295 28.40 -3.63 1.61
N LYS A 296 28.02 -2.51 0.99
CA LYS A 296 28.80 -1.26 1.05
C LYS A 296 28.68 -0.55 2.39
N TYR A 297 27.51 -0.66 3.05
CA TYR A 297 27.20 0.16 4.20
C TYR A 297 27.10 -0.60 5.52
N LEU A 298 27.03 -1.93 5.49
CA LEU A 298 26.90 -2.77 6.68
C LEU A 298 28.13 -3.68 6.82
N GLU A 299 28.47 -4.00 8.07
CA GLU A 299 29.46 -5.03 8.38
C GLU A 299 28.98 -6.39 7.87
N GLU A 300 29.93 -7.29 7.55
CA GLU A 300 29.67 -8.58 6.88
C GLU A 300 28.61 -9.44 7.58
N GLY A 301 28.67 -9.55 8.90
CA GLY A 301 27.70 -10.31 9.69
C GLY A 301 26.29 -9.75 9.58
N MET A 302 26.17 -8.44 9.72
CA MET A 302 24.89 -7.73 9.59
C MET A 302 24.37 -7.74 8.16
N ALA A 303 25.23 -7.49 7.17
CA ALA A 303 24.89 -7.58 5.76
C ALA A 303 24.34 -8.97 5.40
N THR A 304 24.91 -10.04 5.96
CA THR A 304 24.43 -11.40 5.75
C THR A 304 23.03 -11.62 6.34
N ARG A 305 22.75 -11.09 7.53
CA ARG A 305 21.40 -11.15 8.18
C ARG A 305 20.36 -10.41 7.34
N VAL A 306 20.64 -9.16 6.93
CA VAL A 306 19.73 -8.36 6.11
C VAL A 306 19.45 -9.08 4.78
N LYS A 307 20.48 -9.58 4.09
CA LYS A 307 20.30 -10.32 2.84
C LYS A 307 19.48 -11.60 3.01
N ARG A 308 19.60 -12.28 4.15
CA ARG A 308 18.75 -13.44 4.47
C ARG A 308 17.28 -13.04 4.59
N ALA A 309 16.99 -11.97 5.34
CA ALA A 309 15.64 -11.46 5.51
C ALA A 309 15.02 -11.04 4.16
N MET A 310 15.79 -10.35 3.31
CA MET A 310 15.38 -9.99 1.95
C MET A 310 15.08 -11.20 1.08
N ARG A 311 15.96 -12.23 1.08
CA ARG A 311 15.71 -13.48 0.33
C ARG A 311 14.42 -14.15 0.80
N GLY A 312 14.19 -14.23 2.12
CA GLY A 312 12.95 -14.74 2.69
C GLY A 312 11.73 -14.01 2.14
N PHE A 313 11.77 -12.68 2.12
CA PHE A 313 10.70 -11.85 1.60
C PHE A 313 10.39 -12.13 0.12
N PHE A 314 11.39 -12.19 -0.75
CA PHE A 314 11.20 -12.50 -2.17
C PHE A 314 10.85 -13.96 -2.44
N SER A 315 11.13 -14.86 -1.51
CA SER A 315 10.72 -16.26 -1.58
C SER A 315 9.30 -16.51 -1.08
N ALA A 316 8.68 -15.53 -0.43
CA ALA A 316 7.27 -15.60 -0.05
C ALA A 316 6.37 -15.43 -1.29
N PRO A 317 5.09 -15.84 -1.22
CA PRO A 317 4.14 -15.66 -2.31
C PRO A 317 4.01 -14.20 -2.74
N GLY A 318 3.87 -13.99 -4.04
CA GLY A 318 3.58 -12.68 -4.62
C GLY A 318 2.17 -12.20 -4.31
N VAL A 319 1.83 -11.03 -4.81
CA VAL A 319 0.54 -10.36 -4.61
C VAL A 319 -0.18 -10.22 -5.94
N ALA A 320 -1.48 -10.48 -5.96
CA ALA A 320 -2.36 -10.14 -7.07
C ALA A 320 -3.33 -9.04 -6.63
N ALA A 321 -3.50 -8.02 -7.47
CA ALA A 321 -4.44 -6.92 -7.27
C ALA A 321 -5.71 -7.13 -8.07
N ILE A 322 -6.85 -6.82 -7.46
CA ILE A 322 -8.18 -6.82 -8.06
C ILE A 322 -8.81 -5.45 -7.81
N TYR A 323 -9.55 -4.91 -8.77
CA TYR A 323 -10.35 -3.71 -8.57
C TYR A 323 -11.81 -4.14 -8.44
N TRP A 324 -12.32 -4.07 -7.21
CA TRP A 324 -13.65 -4.57 -6.83
C TRP A 324 -14.62 -3.42 -6.59
N LYS A 325 -15.80 -3.53 -7.18
CA LYS A 325 -16.90 -2.59 -7.08
C LYS A 325 -18.09 -3.32 -6.46
N PRO A 326 -18.37 -3.14 -5.17
CA PRO A 326 -19.41 -3.91 -4.45
C PRO A 326 -20.82 -3.61 -4.94
N VAL A 327 -21.09 -2.37 -5.34
CA VAL A 327 -22.39 -1.93 -5.89
C VAL A 327 -22.16 -1.03 -7.10
N PRO A 328 -23.13 -0.88 -8.01
CA PRO A 328 -22.94 -0.19 -9.30
C PRO A 328 -22.38 1.23 -9.22
N LYS A 329 -22.75 1.99 -8.18
CA LYS A 329 -22.33 3.39 -8.02
C LYS A 329 -21.10 3.58 -7.13
N ALA A 330 -20.59 2.51 -6.48
CA ALA A 330 -19.44 2.62 -5.61
C ALA A 330 -18.17 2.95 -6.39
N ARG A 331 -17.23 3.62 -5.73
CA ARG A 331 -15.84 3.67 -6.20
C ARG A 331 -15.24 2.28 -6.09
N PRO A 332 -14.47 1.83 -7.08
CA PRO A 332 -13.74 0.57 -6.96
C PRO A 332 -12.69 0.64 -5.85
N PHE A 333 -12.65 -0.39 -5.02
CA PHE A 333 -11.57 -0.63 -4.07
C PHE A 333 -10.48 -1.46 -4.75
N ARG A 334 -9.23 -1.18 -4.45
CA ARG A 334 -8.18 -2.11 -4.76
C ARG A 334 -8.10 -3.15 -3.64
N VAL A 335 -8.26 -4.41 -4.02
CA VAL A 335 -8.15 -5.57 -3.13
C VAL A 335 -6.93 -6.37 -3.55
N ASP A 336 -5.98 -6.52 -2.64
CA ASP A 336 -4.78 -7.32 -2.83
C ASP A 336 -4.96 -8.66 -2.12
N VAL A 337 -4.61 -9.75 -2.80
CA VAL A 337 -4.57 -11.09 -2.22
C VAL A 337 -3.22 -11.74 -2.50
N LEU A 338 -2.81 -12.71 -1.67
CA LEU A 338 -1.63 -13.50 -2.00
C LEU A 338 -1.92 -14.39 -3.22
N ALA A 339 -0.94 -14.50 -4.11
CA ALA A 339 -1.08 -15.22 -5.37
C ALA A 339 -1.30 -16.74 -5.18
N ASN A 340 -0.86 -17.31 -4.05
CA ASN A 340 -1.16 -18.72 -3.72
C ASN A 340 -2.67 -18.98 -3.59
N LEU A 341 -3.47 -18.02 -3.17
CA LEU A 341 -4.94 -18.14 -3.15
C LEU A 341 -5.52 -18.37 -4.55
N LEU A 342 -4.83 -17.88 -5.58
CA LEU A 342 -5.17 -18.01 -7.00
C LEU A 342 -4.45 -19.18 -7.68
N GLY A 343 -3.88 -20.11 -6.91
CA GLY A 343 -3.15 -21.25 -7.44
C GLY A 343 -1.74 -20.95 -7.93
N ARG A 344 -1.14 -19.83 -7.47
CA ARG A 344 0.24 -19.42 -7.77
C ARG A 344 1.07 -19.35 -6.50
N PRO A 345 1.53 -20.49 -5.96
CA PRO A 345 2.27 -20.56 -4.71
C PRO A 345 3.76 -20.21 -4.84
N GLU A 346 4.23 -19.95 -6.07
CA GLU A 346 5.64 -19.72 -6.36
C GLU A 346 6.18 -18.47 -5.62
N ALA A 347 7.49 -18.43 -5.47
CA ALA A 347 8.20 -17.29 -4.92
C ALA A 347 7.91 -16.02 -5.74
N TRP A 348 7.78 -14.89 -5.07
CA TRP A 348 7.43 -13.62 -5.73
C TRP A 348 8.41 -13.25 -6.85
N ASN A 349 9.70 -13.50 -6.65
CA ASN A 349 10.75 -13.23 -7.64
C ASN A 349 10.85 -14.25 -8.78
N SER A 350 10.00 -15.29 -8.81
CA SER A 350 9.94 -16.21 -9.96
C SER A 350 9.34 -15.57 -11.21
N HIS A 351 8.62 -14.47 -11.05
CA HIS A 351 8.00 -13.75 -12.15
C HIS A 351 8.54 -12.33 -12.25
N THR A 352 9.05 -11.97 -13.42
CA THR A 352 9.64 -10.65 -13.68
C THR A 352 8.66 -9.67 -14.32
N ARG A 353 7.43 -10.13 -14.67
CA ARG A 353 6.40 -9.31 -15.33
C ARG A 353 5.06 -9.49 -14.65
N ASN A 354 4.26 -8.44 -14.70
CA ASN A 354 2.86 -8.52 -14.34
C ASN A 354 2.14 -9.45 -15.30
N MET A 355 1.11 -10.14 -14.80
CA MET A 355 0.28 -11.00 -15.63
C MET A 355 -1.15 -11.12 -15.08
N PHE A 356 -2.14 -11.22 -15.97
CA PHE A 356 -3.50 -11.53 -15.56
C PHE A 356 -3.60 -13.01 -15.18
N LEU A 357 -4.29 -13.27 -14.07
CA LEU A 357 -4.59 -14.62 -13.59
C LEU A 357 -6.08 -14.92 -13.79
N ALA A 358 -6.42 -16.19 -13.84
CA ALA A 358 -7.81 -16.61 -13.77
C ALA A 358 -8.37 -16.38 -12.36
N SER A 359 -9.63 -15.97 -12.28
CA SER A 359 -10.39 -15.99 -11.03
C SER A 359 -10.67 -17.43 -10.60
N ASN A 360 -10.92 -17.62 -9.32
CA ASN A 360 -11.30 -18.90 -8.76
C ASN A 360 -12.28 -18.73 -7.59
N PRO A 361 -12.95 -19.80 -7.11
CA PRO A 361 -13.92 -19.72 -6.02
C PRO A 361 -13.33 -19.16 -4.70
N ASN A 362 -12.03 -19.31 -4.44
CA ASN A 362 -11.42 -18.77 -3.23
C ASN A 362 -11.39 -17.23 -3.24
N LEU A 363 -11.19 -16.63 -4.41
CA LEU A 363 -11.31 -15.17 -4.54
C LEU A 363 -12.74 -14.71 -4.31
N GLU A 364 -13.72 -15.41 -4.84
CA GLU A 364 -15.15 -15.08 -4.64
C GLU A 364 -15.53 -15.14 -3.16
N LYS A 365 -15.04 -16.13 -2.41
CA LYS A 365 -15.22 -16.20 -0.95
C LYS A 365 -14.64 -14.95 -0.25
N VAL A 366 -13.46 -14.51 -0.66
CA VAL A 366 -12.86 -13.25 -0.13
C VAL A 366 -13.75 -12.05 -0.42
N LEU A 367 -14.24 -11.91 -1.65
CA LEU A 367 -15.12 -10.81 -2.03
C LEU A 367 -16.46 -10.88 -1.27
N ASN A 368 -16.98 -12.07 -0.98
CA ASN A 368 -18.18 -12.27 -0.17
C ASN A 368 -17.97 -11.83 1.30
N HIS A 369 -16.80 -12.13 1.89
CA HIS A 369 -16.43 -11.58 3.19
C HIS A 369 -16.40 -10.06 3.18
N LEU A 370 -15.79 -9.45 2.16
CA LEU A 370 -15.71 -7.99 2.04
C LEU A 370 -17.11 -7.38 1.82
N GLY A 371 -17.91 -7.96 0.92
CA GLY A 371 -19.25 -7.48 0.60
C GLY A 371 -20.24 -7.56 1.75
N HIS A 372 -20.13 -8.59 2.59
CA HIS A 372 -20.97 -8.71 3.79
C HIS A 372 -20.82 -7.53 4.77
N TRP A 373 -19.59 -7.03 4.88
CA TRP A 373 -19.28 -5.93 5.80
C TRP A 373 -19.23 -4.57 5.13
N PHE A 374 -19.58 -4.51 3.85
CA PHE A 374 -19.67 -3.25 3.11
C PHE A 374 -20.95 -2.51 3.46
N CYS A 375 -20.84 -1.27 3.92
CA CYS A 375 -21.96 -0.38 4.16
C CYS A 375 -22.10 0.69 3.07
N ASN A 376 -21.05 1.45 2.87
CA ASN A 376 -20.98 2.54 1.90
C ASN A 376 -19.50 2.89 1.60
N GLU A 377 -19.27 3.93 0.79
CA GLU A 377 -17.89 4.32 0.40
C GLU A 377 -17.04 4.85 1.56
N VAL A 378 -17.63 5.35 2.63
CA VAL A 378 -16.94 5.88 3.81
C VAL A 378 -16.69 4.76 4.82
N GLU A 379 -17.72 3.97 5.10
CA GLU A 379 -17.66 2.79 5.96
C GLU A 379 -17.58 1.53 5.09
N TYR A 380 -16.52 1.45 4.30
CA TYR A 380 -16.32 0.43 3.28
C TYR A 380 -16.20 -0.99 3.83
N ASN A 381 -15.81 -1.14 5.09
CA ASN A 381 -15.77 -2.41 5.81
C ASN A 381 -15.81 -2.17 7.32
N ILE A 382 -16.89 -2.59 7.99
CA ILE A 382 -17.10 -2.33 9.42
C ILE A 382 -15.97 -2.86 10.31
N PRO A 383 -15.48 -4.11 10.17
CA PRO A 383 -14.34 -4.62 10.94
C PRO A 383 -13.07 -3.80 10.76
N LEU A 384 -12.71 -3.42 9.52
CA LEU A 384 -11.53 -2.57 9.27
C LEU A 384 -11.72 -1.17 9.86
N LYS A 385 -12.91 -0.57 9.74
CA LYS A 385 -13.20 0.72 10.36
C LYS A 385 -13.10 0.67 11.89
N GLN A 386 -13.48 -0.43 12.52
CA GLN A 386 -13.28 -0.63 13.95
C GLN A 386 -11.81 -0.75 14.33
N ALA A 387 -11.01 -1.45 13.52
CA ALA A 387 -9.56 -1.54 13.71
C ALA A 387 -8.91 -0.15 13.58
N ASP A 388 -9.26 0.62 12.52
CA ASP A 388 -8.81 2.00 12.29
C ASP A 388 -9.10 2.89 13.51
N THR A 389 -10.35 2.89 13.99
CA THR A 389 -10.75 3.69 15.16
C THR A 389 -9.93 3.37 16.42
N LEU A 390 -9.63 2.09 16.65
CA LEU A 390 -8.86 1.67 17.82
C LEU A 390 -7.35 1.82 17.64
N ALA A 391 -6.86 1.68 16.42
CA ALA A 391 -5.46 1.90 16.08
C ALA A 391 -5.11 3.37 15.97
N HIS A 392 -6.10 4.24 15.72
CA HIS A 392 -5.89 5.68 15.56
C HIS A 392 -5.06 6.25 16.71
N PHE A 393 -3.86 6.74 16.40
CA PHE A 393 -2.95 7.30 17.37
C PHE A 393 -3.15 8.81 17.44
N ASP A 394 -4.05 9.25 18.32
CA ASP A 394 -4.37 10.66 18.51
C ASP A 394 -3.11 11.49 18.80
N ARG A 395 -2.95 12.59 18.06
CA ARG A 395 -1.77 13.45 18.12
C ARG A 395 -1.67 14.16 19.45
N ASP A 396 -2.77 14.68 19.96
CA ASP A 396 -2.79 15.43 21.22
C ASP A 396 -2.48 14.51 22.39
N LEU A 397 -3.06 13.30 22.38
CA LEU A 397 -2.75 12.28 23.37
C LEU A 397 -1.28 11.87 23.33
N TYR A 398 -0.70 11.75 22.13
CA TYR A 398 0.73 11.43 21.97
C TYR A 398 1.59 12.52 22.57
N HIS A 399 1.42 13.78 22.19
CA HIS A 399 2.25 14.90 22.65
C HIS A 399 2.06 15.20 24.13
N ARG A 400 0.86 15.02 24.70
CA ARG A 400 0.61 15.28 26.13
C ARG A 400 1.07 14.15 27.06
N LYS A 401 1.02 12.92 26.61
CA LYS A 401 1.22 11.74 27.49
C LYS A 401 2.45 10.91 27.13
N TYR A 402 2.62 10.57 25.86
CA TYR A 402 3.66 9.62 25.46
C TYR A 402 4.99 10.29 25.20
N GLU A 403 5.00 11.37 24.45
CA GLU A 403 6.23 12.10 24.08
C GLU A 403 7.02 12.58 25.30
N PRO A 404 6.44 13.25 26.32
CA PRO A 404 7.19 13.65 27.50
C PRO A 404 7.82 12.49 28.26
N PHE A 405 7.12 11.36 28.30
CA PHE A 405 7.67 10.14 28.90
C PHE A 405 8.83 9.55 28.10
N ILE A 406 8.71 9.53 26.76
CA ILE A 406 9.76 9.06 25.85
C ILE A 406 10.98 9.97 25.98
N VAL A 407 10.80 11.29 25.86
CA VAL A 407 11.88 12.29 25.98
C VAL A 407 12.64 12.11 27.28
N ARG A 408 11.95 12.10 28.42
CA ARG A 408 12.60 11.90 29.71
C ARG A 408 13.43 10.61 29.77
N ARG A 409 12.92 9.50 29.24
CA ARG A 409 13.64 8.21 29.22
C ARG A 409 14.87 8.24 28.32
N LEU A 410 14.80 8.97 27.20
CA LEU A 410 15.94 9.16 26.29
C LEU A 410 17.02 10.04 26.92
N GLU A 411 16.64 11.12 27.62
CA GLU A 411 17.54 11.97 28.40
C GLU A 411 18.23 11.18 29.52
N GLU A 412 17.48 10.38 30.28
CA GLU A 412 18.02 9.48 31.30
C GLU A 412 19.02 8.46 30.71
N ALA A 413 18.88 8.11 29.42
CA ALA A 413 19.81 7.24 28.69
C ALA A 413 21.00 8.00 28.07
N GLY A 414 21.10 9.32 28.27
CA GLY A 414 22.21 10.18 27.82
C GLY A 414 22.04 10.70 26.39
N LEU A 415 20.84 10.64 25.82
CA LEU A 415 20.53 11.26 24.52
C LEU A 415 20.11 12.73 24.74
N ASP A 416 20.67 13.65 23.93
CA ASP A 416 20.27 15.05 23.91
C ASP A 416 19.06 15.20 22.97
N VAL A 417 17.87 15.36 23.55
CA VAL A 417 16.59 15.44 22.83
C VAL A 417 15.95 16.82 22.94
N GLU A 418 16.71 17.87 22.63
CA GLU A 418 16.15 19.21 22.59
C GLU A 418 15.03 19.36 21.54
N GLY A 419 13.88 19.87 21.97
CA GLY A 419 12.75 20.20 21.09
C GLY A 419 13.10 21.36 20.12
N LYS A 420 12.54 21.31 18.91
CA LYS A 420 12.71 22.39 17.92
C LYS A 420 12.23 23.72 18.49
N ARG A 421 12.97 24.82 18.27
CA ARG A 421 12.62 26.17 18.76
C ARG A 421 11.24 26.64 18.30
N ARG A 422 10.71 26.12 17.17
CA ARG A 422 9.36 26.44 16.68
C ARG A 422 8.26 25.90 17.59
N ASP A 423 8.48 24.73 18.17
CA ASP A 423 7.47 24.08 19.02
C ASP A 423 7.39 24.73 20.40
N LYS A 424 8.51 25.36 20.87
CA LYS A 424 8.54 26.15 22.09
C LYS A 424 7.74 27.46 22.01
N ARG A 425 7.40 27.96 20.80
CA ARG A 425 6.58 29.19 20.61
C ARG A 425 5.09 28.97 20.84
N ASN A 426 4.62 27.73 20.75
CA ASN A 426 3.21 27.39 20.94
C ASN A 426 2.85 27.00 22.39
N LEU A 427 3.82 27.09 23.32
CA LEU A 427 3.65 26.81 24.76
C LEU A 427 3.66 28.08 25.62
N GLY A 428 3.64 29.28 24.99
CA GLY A 428 3.60 30.58 25.66
C GLY A 428 2.21 31.24 25.58
#